data_008557c8c1cfdbc6490d08323f42079d
#
_entry.id   008557c8c1cfdbc6490d08323f42079d
#
_cell.length_a   1.000
_cell.length_b   1.000
_cell.length_c   1.000
_cell.angle_alpha   90.00
_cell.angle_beta   90.00
_cell.angle_gamma   90.00
#
_symmetry.space_group_name_H-M   'P 1'
#
loop_
_entity.id
_entity.type
_entity.pdbx_description
1 polymer ?
#
loop_
_entity_poly.entity_id
_entity_poly.type
_entity_poly.pdbx_seq_one_letter_code
_entity_poly.pdbx_strand_id
1 'polypeptide(L)'
;MEALNRVSLRAFITQLKTESISMRRRFYFFIISAIAIVLSLILLLFNLFGIMNPTNRQIVEILDTQLLSYADNIEGDYNKIAAHAISFSEQLETAIQHYLTENNLTFDALENNPDILADLQNHLYDVVYLNMQLAPSSGAFYILDTTVNS
;
A
#
# COMPACT_ATOMS: atom_id res chain seq x y z
N MET A 1 33.08 8.67 -40.09
CA MET A 1 33.26 7.51 -39.17
C MET A 1 33.10 6.13 -39.85
N GLU A 2 32.27 5.99 -40.87
CA GLU A 2 32.08 4.68 -41.58
C GLU A 2 33.28 4.16 -42.37
N ALA A 3 34.14 5.04 -42.90
CA ALA A 3 35.27 4.65 -43.72
C ALA A 3 36.41 3.97 -42.85
N LEU A 4 36.58 4.42 -41.62
CA LEU A 4 37.58 3.86 -40.71
C LEU A 4 37.22 2.41 -40.29
N ASN A 5 35.94 2.11 -40.13
CA ASN A 5 35.49 0.79 -39.71
C ASN A 5 35.64 -0.26 -40.82
N ARG A 6 35.47 0.13 -42.11
CA ARG A 6 35.63 -0.78 -43.24
C ARG A 6 37.09 -1.15 -43.52
N VAL A 7 38.05 -0.21 -43.25
CA VAL A 7 39.48 -0.47 -43.41
C VAL A 7 39.97 -1.45 -42.35
N SER A 8 39.52 -1.31 -41.10
CA SER A 8 39.93 -2.20 -40.01
C SER A 8 39.41 -3.64 -40.19
N LEU A 9 38.18 -3.80 -40.71
CA LEU A 9 37.56 -5.11 -40.93
C LEU A 9 38.26 -5.85 -42.10
N ARG A 10 38.59 -5.14 -43.20
CA ARG A 10 39.35 -5.72 -44.33
C ARG A 10 40.76 -6.08 -43.92
N ALA A 11 41.47 -5.24 -43.18
CA ALA A 11 42.82 -5.54 -42.65
C ALA A 11 42.81 -6.78 -41.72
N PHE A 12 41.82 -6.88 -40.88
CA PHE A 12 41.62 -8.04 -39.98
C PHE A 12 41.34 -9.34 -40.75
N ILE A 13 40.49 -9.29 -41.79
CA ILE A 13 40.18 -10.45 -42.65
C ILE A 13 41.41 -10.87 -43.46
N THR A 14 42.23 -9.90 -43.93
CA THR A 14 43.46 -10.18 -44.68
C THR A 14 44.53 -10.79 -43.78
N GLN A 15 44.65 -10.32 -42.55
CA GLN A 15 45.58 -10.86 -41.55
C GLN A 15 45.23 -12.30 -41.16
N LEU A 16 43.94 -12.63 -41.06
CA LEU A 16 43.45 -14.00 -40.79
C LEU A 16 43.76 -14.95 -42.00
N LYS A 17 43.94 -14.42 -43.20
CA LYS A 17 44.17 -15.21 -44.41
C LYS A 17 45.63 -15.50 -44.69
N THR A 18 46.56 -14.66 -44.21
CA THR A 18 47.98 -14.74 -44.51
C THR A 18 48.84 -15.45 -43.45
N GLU A 19 48.41 -15.51 -42.20
CA GLU A 19 49.10 -16.31 -41.21
C GLU A 19 48.64 -17.77 -41.23
N SER A 20 49.59 -18.71 -41.19
CA SER A 20 49.32 -20.14 -40.99
C SER A 20 48.81 -20.40 -39.58
N ILE A 21 47.60 -19.90 -39.30
CA ILE A 21 46.92 -20.10 -38.01
C ILE A 21 46.68 -21.61 -37.85
N SER A 22 47.24 -22.18 -36.79
CA SER A 22 47.05 -23.58 -36.43
C SER A 22 45.57 -23.94 -36.56
N MET A 23 45.26 -25.13 -37.16
CA MET A 23 43.90 -25.61 -37.38
C MET A 23 43.05 -25.54 -36.12
N ARG A 24 43.65 -25.70 -34.95
CA ARG A 24 43.05 -25.55 -33.63
C ARG A 24 42.52 -24.13 -33.34
N ARG A 25 43.27 -23.09 -33.70
CA ARG A 25 42.83 -21.68 -33.53
C ARG A 25 41.67 -21.32 -34.46
N ARG A 26 41.64 -21.82 -35.70
CA ARG A 26 40.51 -21.63 -36.61
C ARG A 26 39.22 -22.24 -36.09
N PHE A 27 39.34 -23.41 -35.49
CA PHE A 27 38.21 -24.10 -34.87
C PHE A 27 37.64 -23.32 -33.67
N TYR A 28 38.48 -22.76 -32.79
CA TYR A 28 38.00 -21.92 -31.69
C TYR A 28 37.33 -20.64 -32.17
N PHE A 29 37.90 -19.95 -33.15
CA PHE A 29 37.25 -18.78 -33.73
C PHE A 29 35.89 -19.08 -34.34
N PHE A 30 35.74 -20.20 -35.00
CA PHE A 30 34.47 -20.65 -35.57
C PHE A 30 33.42 -20.91 -34.46
N ILE A 31 33.80 -21.61 -33.41
CA ILE A 31 32.94 -21.89 -32.26
C ILE A 31 32.50 -20.58 -31.57
N ILE A 32 33.42 -19.70 -31.27
CA ILE A 32 33.14 -18.41 -30.61
C ILE A 32 32.21 -17.56 -31.49
N SER A 33 32.47 -17.51 -32.81
CA SER A 33 31.61 -16.79 -33.74
C SER A 33 30.21 -17.40 -33.82
N ALA A 34 30.07 -18.73 -33.86
CA ALA A 34 28.79 -19.40 -33.87
C ALA A 34 27.99 -19.13 -32.57
N ILE A 35 28.65 -19.19 -31.41
CA ILE A 35 27.99 -18.86 -30.13
C ILE A 35 27.54 -17.38 -30.10
N ALA A 36 28.37 -16.46 -30.57
CA ALA A 36 28.04 -15.03 -30.62
C ALA A 36 26.83 -14.75 -31.53
N ILE A 37 26.73 -15.43 -32.66
CA ILE A 37 25.60 -15.32 -33.59
C ILE A 37 24.32 -15.86 -32.93
N VAL A 38 24.38 -17.03 -32.28
CA VAL A 38 23.23 -17.61 -31.60
C VAL A 38 22.74 -16.71 -30.46
N LEU A 39 23.64 -16.18 -29.62
CA LEU A 39 23.29 -15.23 -28.57
C LEU A 39 22.66 -13.95 -29.11
N SER A 40 23.24 -13.39 -30.20
CA SER A 40 22.67 -12.21 -30.87
C SER A 40 21.27 -12.46 -31.40
N LEU A 41 21.02 -13.64 -31.96
CA LEU A 41 19.73 -14.04 -32.49
C LEU A 41 18.70 -14.22 -31.38
N ILE A 42 19.09 -14.81 -30.23
CA ILE A 42 18.25 -14.92 -29.04
C ILE A 42 17.87 -13.54 -28.50
N LEU A 43 18.82 -12.62 -28.36
CA LEU A 43 18.57 -11.24 -27.89
C LEU A 43 17.64 -10.49 -28.87
N LEU A 44 17.81 -10.70 -30.19
CA LEU A 44 16.97 -10.10 -31.19
C LEU A 44 15.54 -10.65 -31.12
N LEU A 45 15.37 -11.95 -30.88
CA LEU A 45 14.05 -12.56 -30.66
C LEU A 45 13.39 -12.01 -29.39
N PHE A 46 14.11 -11.89 -28.27
CA PHE A 46 13.56 -11.29 -27.05
C PHE A 46 13.10 -9.85 -27.26
N ASN A 47 13.82 -9.09 -28.07
CA ASN A 47 13.44 -7.72 -28.41
C ASN A 47 12.22 -7.67 -29.34
N LEU A 48 12.16 -8.53 -30.37
CA LEU A 48 11.05 -8.62 -31.33
C LEU A 48 9.75 -9.10 -30.66
N PHE A 49 9.82 -10.08 -29.77
CA PHE A 49 8.67 -10.58 -29.05
C PHE A 49 8.24 -9.68 -27.87
N GLY A 50 8.94 -8.57 -27.67
CA GLY A 50 8.57 -7.58 -26.65
C GLY A 50 8.63 -8.11 -25.22
N ILE A 51 9.30 -9.24 -24.98
CA ILE A 51 9.39 -9.87 -23.66
C ILE A 51 10.10 -8.95 -22.65
N MET A 52 10.90 -8.02 -23.14
CA MET A 52 11.56 -7.02 -22.28
C MET A 52 10.77 -5.74 -22.04
N ASN A 53 9.71 -5.45 -22.80
CA ASN A 53 8.99 -4.18 -22.73
C ASN A 53 7.62 -4.19 -22.03
N PRO A 54 6.87 -5.31 -21.89
CA PRO A 54 5.56 -5.27 -21.26
C PRO A 54 5.62 -5.19 -19.74
N THR A 55 6.73 -5.60 -19.12
CA THR A 55 6.83 -5.77 -17.66
C THR A 55 6.64 -4.46 -16.90
N ASN A 56 7.18 -3.35 -17.39
CA ASN A 56 7.07 -2.07 -16.67
C ASN A 56 5.64 -1.48 -16.73
N ARG A 57 4.94 -1.60 -17.84
CA ARG A 57 3.56 -1.08 -17.94
C ARG A 57 2.58 -1.93 -17.14
N GLN A 58 2.70 -3.24 -17.19
CA GLN A 58 1.84 -4.14 -16.41
C GLN A 58 2.09 -4.01 -14.89
N ILE A 59 3.34 -3.84 -14.46
CA ILE A 59 3.66 -3.61 -13.04
C ILE A 59 3.07 -2.27 -12.57
N VAL A 60 3.19 -1.20 -13.34
CA VAL A 60 2.61 0.11 -13.00
C VAL A 60 1.09 0.02 -12.93
N GLU A 61 0.43 -0.61 -13.90
CA GLU A 61 -1.03 -0.78 -13.94
C GLU A 61 -1.55 -1.64 -12.76
N ILE A 62 -0.83 -2.72 -12.40
CA ILE A 62 -1.16 -3.56 -11.24
C ILE A 62 -0.97 -2.76 -9.94
N LEU A 63 0.12 -1.99 -9.82
CA LEU A 63 0.37 -1.16 -8.65
C LEU A 63 -0.68 -0.06 -8.50
N ASP A 64 -1.03 0.64 -9.57
CA ASP A 64 -2.06 1.67 -9.56
C ASP A 64 -3.43 1.07 -9.15
N THR A 65 -3.79 -0.07 -9.72
CA THR A 65 -5.04 -0.75 -9.37
C THR A 65 -5.06 -1.21 -7.91
N GLN A 66 -3.94 -1.74 -7.40
CA GLN A 66 -3.82 -2.14 -6.00
C GLN A 66 -3.86 -0.94 -5.07
N LEU A 67 -3.15 0.15 -5.39
CA LEU A 67 -3.17 1.37 -4.59
C LEU A 67 -4.57 1.98 -4.51
N LEU A 68 -5.29 2.05 -5.63
CA LEU A 68 -6.69 2.51 -5.64
C LEU A 68 -7.58 1.61 -4.78
N SER A 69 -7.44 0.30 -4.91
CA SER A 69 -8.21 -0.65 -4.09
C SER A 69 -7.89 -0.53 -2.59
N TYR A 70 -6.64 -0.28 -2.22
CA TYR A 70 -6.27 0.00 -0.82
C TYR A 70 -6.85 1.33 -0.34
N ALA A 71 -6.81 2.37 -1.16
CA ALA A 71 -7.40 3.67 -0.83
C ALA A 71 -8.90 3.56 -0.60
N ASP A 72 -9.64 2.88 -1.49
CA ASP A 72 -11.07 2.65 -1.36
C ASP A 72 -11.43 1.83 -0.09
N ASN A 73 -10.62 0.81 0.23
CA ASN A 73 -10.82 0.02 1.44
C ASN A 73 -10.59 0.85 2.70
N ILE A 74 -9.52 1.66 2.73
CA ILE A 74 -9.22 2.57 3.85
C ILE A 74 -10.34 3.59 4.02
N GLU A 75 -10.79 4.22 2.92
CA GLU A 75 -11.91 5.16 2.96
C GLU A 75 -13.20 4.49 3.46
N GLY A 76 -13.48 3.27 2.98
CA GLY A 76 -14.62 2.48 3.46
C GLY A 76 -14.57 2.18 4.95
N ASP A 77 -13.39 1.85 5.48
CA ASP A 77 -13.22 1.56 6.89
C ASP A 77 -13.31 2.83 7.76
N TYR A 78 -12.74 3.96 7.29
CA TYR A 78 -12.93 5.25 7.96
C TYR A 78 -14.40 5.68 7.99
N ASN A 79 -15.14 5.50 6.91
CA ASN A 79 -16.56 5.81 6.86
C ASN A 79 -17.38 4.96 7.84
N LYS A 80 -17.04 3.68 8.00
CA LYS A 80 -17.66 2.81 9.01
C LYS A 80 -17.38 3.29 10.45
N ILE A 81 -16.12 3.64 10.73
CA ILE A 81 -15.71 4.16 12.03
C ILE A 81 -16.44 5.48 12.32
N ALA A 82 -16.49 6.40 11.36
CA ALA A 82 -17.19 7.67 11.51
C ALA A 82 -18.69 7.48 11.77
N ALA A 83 -19.35 6.62 10.99
CA ALA A 83 -20.77 6.32 11.18
C ALA A 83 -21.02 5.68 12.56
N HIS A 84 -20.14 4.76 12.99
CA HIS A 84 -20.23 4.16 14.32
C HIS A 84 -20.03 5.19 15.44
N ALA A 85 -19.08 6.11 15.29
CA ALA A 85 -18.83 7.18 16.27
C ALA A 85 -20.03 8.12 16.41
N ILE A 86 -20.68 8.48 15.31
CA ILE A 86 -21.90 9.30 15.32
C ILE A 86 -23.01 8.55 16.08
N SER A 87 -23.27 7.29 15.70
CA SER A 87 -24.31 6.48 16.37
C SER A 87 -24.02 6.28 17.86
N PHE A 88 -22.77 6.09 18.23
CA PHE A 88 -22.36 5.97 19.62
C PHE A 88 -22.60 7.29 20.39
N SER A 89 -22.27 8.43 19.80
CA SER A 89 -22.53 9.75 20.38
C SER A 89 -24.02 9.99 20.63
N GLU A 90 -24.88 9.65 19.66
CA GLU A 90 -26.35 9.77 19.79
C GLU A 90 -26.91 8.84 20.89
N GLN A 91 -26.38 7.64 21.03
CA GLN A 91 -26.77 6.70 22.07
C GLN A 91 -26.32 7.19 23.46
N LEU A 92 -25.11 7.75 23.58
CA LEU A 92 -24.65 8.36 24.82
C LEU A 92 -25.50 9.56 25.22
N GLU A 93 -25.79 10.46 24.27
CA GLU A 93 -26.66 11.62 24.53
C GLU A 93 -28.04 11.16 25.03
N THR A 94 -28.64 10.20 24.36
CA THR A 94 -29.93 9.64 24.76
C THR A 94 -29.90 9.05 26.16
N ALA A 95 -28.85 8.27 26.48
CA ALA A 95 -28.70 7.66 27.79
C ALA A 95 -28.48 8.70 28.89
N ILE A 96 -27.70 9.75 28.63
CA ILE A 96 -27.50 10.87 29.55
C ILE A 96 -28.81 11.61 29.81
N GLN A 97 -29.54 11.95 28.75
CA GLN A 97 -30.82 12.64 28.89
C GLN A 97 -31.85 11.80 29.66
N HIS A 98 -31.87 10.49 29.42
CA HIS A 98 -32.72 9.55 30.14
C HIS A 98 -32.39 9.55 31.64
N TYR A 99 -31.10 9.39 31.99
CA TYR A 99 -30.63 9.43 33.36
C TYR A 99 -30.99 10.73 34.11
N LEU A 100 -30.76 11.88 33.46
CA LEU A 100 -31.11 13.20 34.02
C LEU A 100 -32.60 13.34 34.26
N THR A 101 -33.43 12.88 33.31
CA THR A 101 -34.87 12.95 33.39
C THR A 101 -35.43 12.07 34.53
N GLU A 102 -34.95 10.82 34.63
CA GLU A 102 -35.39 9.88 35.66
C GLU A 102 -35.05 10.38 37.08
N ASN A 103 -33.91 11.04 37.22
CA ASN A 103 -33.45 11.56 38.52
C ASN A 103 -33.89 13.01 38.77
N ASN A 104 -34.71 13.62 37.89
CA ASN A 104 -35.09 15.03 37.95
C ASN A 104 -33.91 15.99 38.06
N LEU A 105 -32.80 15.69 37.39
CA LEU A 105 -31.57 16.47 37.37
C LEU A 105 -31.48 17.31 36.08
N THR A 106 -30.77 18.42 36.22
CA THR A 106 -30.36 19.22 35.05
C THR A 106 -28.87 18.93 34.77
N PHE A 107 -28.40 19.29 33.56
CA PHE A 107 -26.99 19.13 33.20
C PHE A 107 -26.05 19.85 34.18
N ASP A 108 -26.47 21.03 34.67
CA ASP A 108 -25.73 21.83 35.66
C ASP A 108 -25.53 21.09 37.01
N ALA A 109 -26.40 20.15 37.32
CA ALA A 109 -26.26 19.35 38.54
C ALA A 109 -25.10 18.36 38.52
N LEU A 110 -24.56 18.08 37.32
CA LEU A 110 -23.36 17.26 37.14
C LEU A 110 -22.09 18.04 37.50
N GLU A 111 -22.13 19.37 37.43
CA GLU A 111 -20.97 20.18 37.79
C GLU A 111 -20.67 20.10 39.28
N ASN A 112 -19.40 19.91 39.61
CA ASN A 112 -18.91 19.83 40.97
C ASN A 112 -19.57 18.74 41.88
N ASN A 113 -20.20 17.74 41.25
CA ASN A 113 -20.83 16.65 42.00
C ASN A 113 -20.27 15.28 41.59
N PRO A 114 -19.16 14.85 42.22
CA PRO A 114 -18.50 13.60 41.85
C PRO A 114 -19.35 12.35 42.06
N ASP A 115 -20.28 12.38 43.02
CA ASP A 115 -21.16 11.23 43.29
C ASP A 115 -22.15 11.01 42.17
N ILE A 116 -22.78 12.08 41.69
CA ILE A 116 -23.71 12.02 40.54
C ILE A 116 -22.96 11.63 39.26
N LEU A 117 -21.75 12.13 39.08
CA LEU A 117 -20.92 11.75 37.93
C LEU A 117 -20.54 10.26 37.96
N ALA A 118 -20.20 9.71 39.12
CA ALA A 118 -19.90 8.30 39.28
C ALA A 118 -21.13 7.42 38.98
N ASP A 119 -22.31 7.84 39.45
CA ASP A 119 -23.58 7.14 39.19
C ASP A 119 -23.95 7.20 37.70
N LEU A 120 -23.84 8.35 37.08
CA LEU A 120 -24.02 8.51 35.62
C LEU A 120 -23.03 7.60 34.86
N GLN A 121 -21.77 7.56 35.24
CA GLN A 121 -20.76 6.71 34.60
C GLN A 121 -21.15 5.23 34.67
N ASN A 122 -21.67 4.78 35.82
CA ASN A 122 -22.18 3.41 35.99
C ASN A 122 -23.39 3.16 35.06
N HIS A 123 -24.29 4.14 34.95
CA HIS A 123 -25.44 4.04 34.06
C HIS A 123 -25.04 3.95 32.58
N LEU A 124 -24.00 4.66 32.15
CA LEU A 124 -23.49 4.65 30.80
C LEU A 124 -22.65 3.41 30.46
N TYR A 125 -22.23 2.63 31.46
CA TYR A 125 -21.33 1.50 31.30
C TYR A 125 -21.81 0.51 30.24
N ASP A 126 -23.09 0.12 30.29
CA ASP A 126 -23.65 -0.87 29.35
C ASP A 126 -23.67 -0.35 27.92
N VAL A 127 -23.98 0.93 27.72
CA VAL A 127 -23.98 1.58 26.41
C VAL A 127 -22.57 1.62 25.84
N VAL A 128 -21.60 2.01 26.65
CA VAL A 128 -20.19 2.08 26.27
C VAL A 128 -19.66 0.68 25.94
N TYR A 129 -19.93 -0.29 26.81
CA TYR A 129 -19.47 -1.66 26.65
C TYR A 129 -20.02 -2.32 25.37
N LEU A 130 -21.31 -2.14 25.12
CA LEU A 130 -21.94 -2.69 23.89
C LEU A 130 -21.34 -2.06 22.63
N ASN A 131 -21.18 -0.73 22.64
CA ASN A 131 -20.60 -0.02 21.50
C ASN A 131 -19.13 -0.38 21.27
N MET A 132 -18.35 -0.61 22.32
CA MET A 132 -16.97 -1.11 22.21
C MET A 132 -16.91 -2.51 21.57
N GLN A 133 -17.87 -3.39 21.85
CA GLN A 133 -17.92 -4.71 21.22
C GLN A 133 -18.28 -4.65 19.73
N LEU A 134 -19.08 -3.67 19.33
CA LEU A 134 -19.54 -3.48 17.96
C LEU A 134 -18.58 -2.60 17.13
N ALA A 135 -17.70 -1.87 17.81
CA ALA A 135 -16.79 -0.94 17.14
C ALA A 135 -15.80 -1.67 16.24
N PRO A 136 -15.62 -1.22 15.00
CA PRO A 136 -14.55 -1.71 14.11
C PRO A 136 -13.17 -1.13 14.50
N SER A 137 -12.97 -0.77 15.76
CA SER A 137 -11.78 -0.14 16.32
C SER A 137 -11.33 -0.85 17.58
N SER A 138 -10.08 -0.62 17.98
CA SER A 138 -9.49 -1.22 19.18
C SER A 138 -9.97 -0.60 20.51
N GLY A 139 -10.79 0.46 20.47
CA GLY A 139 -11.32 1.14 21.65
C GLY A 139 -12.13 2.38 21.29
N ALA A 140 -12.88 2.87 22.24
CA ALA A 140 -13.62 4.12 22.19
C ALA A 140 -13.42 4.89 23.51
N PHE A 141 -13.50 6.20 23.43
CA PHE A 141 -13.52 7.06 24.61
C PHE A 141 -14.53 8.18 24.40
N TYR A 142 -15.05 8.68 25.49
CA TYR A 142 -15.91 9.86 25.50
C TYR A 142 -15.44 10.83 26.58
N ILE A 143 -15.70 12.10 26.36
CA ILE A 143 -15.38 13.17 27.31
C ILE A 143 -16.66 13.94 27.61
N LEU A 144 -16.99 14.05 28.88
CA LEU A 144 -18.06 14.94 29.36
C LEU A 144 -17.42 16.29 29.69
N ASP A 145 -17.99 17.35 29.13
CA ASP A 145 -17.58 18.74 29.43
C ASP A 145 -18.19 19.20 30.76
N THR A 146 -17.71 18.62 31.84
CA THR A 146 -18.10 18.98 33.20
C THR A 146 -16.85 19.27 34.05
N THR A 147 -16.88 20.35 34.81
CA THR A 147 -15.79 20.72 35.71
C THR A 147 -16.01 20.11 37.07
N VAL A 148 -15.05 19.31 37.53
CA VAL A 148 -14.98 18.83 38.91
C VAL A 148 -13.89 19.60 39.62
N ASN A 149 -14.27 20.60 40.41
CA ASN A 149 -13.32 21.29 41.31
C ASN A 149 -13.10 20.42 42.55
N SER A 150 -11.92 19.86 42.66
CA SER A 150 -11.44 19.09 43.82
C SER A 150 -10.90 20.03 44.91
#